data_a686ac7306c13df76f07493596c03125
#
_entry.id   a686ac7306c13df76f07493596c03125
#
_cell.length_a   1.000
_cell.length_b   1.000
_cell.length_c   1.000
_cell.angle_alpha   90.00
_cell.angle_beta   90.00
_cell.angle_gamma   90.00
#
_symmetry.space_group_name_H-M   'P 1'
#
loop_
_entity.id
_entity.type
_entity.pdbx_description
1 polymer ?
#
loop_
_entity_poly.entity_id
_entity_poly.type
_entity_poly.pdbx_seq_one_letter_code
_entity_poly.pdbx_strand_id
1 'polypeptide(L)'
;MPELVANPTRIPVPGGKVIHEYAGLASTGSSAMSVAKMESPAGWSEPAQTPEFDEVTLVVVGEVHVEHDGGTLVVKAGQAVLTRAGERVRYSTPMGADYVAICLPAFDNRTAHREEGSE
;
A
#
# COMPACT_ATOMS: atom_id res chain seq x y z
N MET A 1 24.80 -8.03 -11.47
CA MET A 1 24.75 -8.94 -10.32
C MET A 1 23.47 -8.76 -9.56
N PRO A 2 22.79 -9.85 -9.17
CA PRO A 2 21.63 -9.71 -8.29
C PRO A 2 22.04 -9.14 -6.94
N GLU A 3 21.11 -8.46 -6.32
CA GLU A 3 21.35 -7.83 -5.02
C GLU A 3 20.37 -8.42 -3.99
N LEU A 4 20.92 -8.92 -2.88
CA LEU A 4 20.09 -9.45 -1.81
C LEU A 4 19.65 -8.33 -0.87
N VAL A 5 18.34 -8.20 -0.66
CA VAL A 5 17.79 -7.34 0.38
C VAL A 5 17.47 -8.25 1.56
N ALA A 6 18.42 -8.38 2.49
CA ALA A 6 18.29 -9.33 3.58
C ALA A 6 17.28 -8.89 4.62
N ASN A 7 17.13 -7.58 4.83
CA ASN A 7 16.23 -7.03 5.83
C ASN A 7 15.48 -5.84 5.26
N PRO A 8 14.18 -5.71 5.57
CA PRO A 8 13.43 -4.53 5.14
C PRO A 8 13.76 -3.31 5.99
N THR A 9 13.35 -2.16 5.50
CA THR A 9 13.35 -0.91 6.26
C THR A 9 11.93 -0.68 6.79
N ARG A 10 11.81 -0.50 8.10
CA ARG A 10 10.51 -0.23 8.70
C ARG A 10 10.14 1.23 8.46
N ILE A 11 8.93 1.45 7.95
CA ILE A 11 8.38 2.79 7.74
C ILE A 11 7.39 3.06 8.87
N PRO A 12 7.66 4.02 9.78
CA PRO A 12 6.73 4.30 10.87
C PRO A 12 5.45 4.96 10.34
N VAL A 13 4.31 4.46 10.79
CA VAL A 13 3.00 5.04 10.47
C VAL A 13 2.10 4.87 11.70
N PRO A 14 1.05 5.70 11.85
CA PRO A 14 0.13 5.57 12.96
C PRO A 14 -0.87 4.42 12.75
N GLY A 15 -1.66 4.12 13.78
CA GLY A 15 -2.81 3.24 13.65
C GLY A 15 -2.52 1.76 13.78
N GLY A 16 -1.35 1.40 14.25
CA GLY A 16 -1.00 -0.02 14.44
C GLY A 16 -0.60 -0.77 13.19
N LYS A 17 -0.58 -0.10 12.05
CA LYS A 17 -0.11 -0.69 10.80
C LYS A 17 1.40 -0.84 10.82
N VAL A 18 1.90 -1.94 10.27
CA VAL A 18 3.33 -2.21 10.14
C VAL A 18 3.69 -2.24 8.67
N ILE A 19 4.69 -1.44 8.29
CA ILE A 19 5.17 -1.37 6.91
C ILE A 19 6.65 -1.76 6.89
N HIS A 20 6.98 -2.79 6.12
CA HIS A 20 8.35 -3.23 5.88
C HIS A 20 8.67 -3.05 4.39
N GLU A 21 9.43 -2.01 4.07
CA GLU A 21 9.80 -1.73 2.69
C GLU A 21 11.05 -2.52 2.32
N TYR A 22 10.98 -3.29 1.23
CA TYR A 22 12.10 -4.07 0.72
C TYR A 22 12.81 -3.38 -0.44
N ALA A 23 12.09 -2.58 -1.20
CA ALA A 23 12.65 -1.76 -2.27
C ALA A 23 11.89 -0.44 -2.32
N GLY A 24 12.58 0.66 -2.62
CA GLY A 24 11.96 1.96 -2.69
C GLY A 24 12.88 3.05 -2.17
N LEU A 25 12.33 4.27 -2.02
CA LEU A 25 13.13 5.43 -1.67
C LEU A 25 13.80 5.32 -0.29
N ALA A 26 13.11 4.74 0.70
CA ALA A 26 13.62 4.68 2.06
C ALA A 26 14.62 3.53 2.27
N SER A 27 14.52 2.46 1.51
CA SER A 27 15.34 1.26 1.71
C SER A 27 16.52 1.19 0.74
N THR A 28 16.24 0.97 -0.56
CA THR A 28 17.30 0.79 -1.56
C THR A 28 17.65 2.07 -2.28
N GLY A 29 16.89 3.15 -2.06
CA GLY A 29 17.05 4.40 -2.79
C GLY A 29 16.47 4.37 -4.20
N SER A 30 15.70 3.34 -4.54
CA SER A 30 15.11 3.20 -5.86
C SER A 30 13.91 4.13 -6.02
N SER A 31 13.88 4.87 -7.13
CA SER A 31 12.72 5.70 -7.49
C SER A 31 11.85 5.00 -8.54
N ALA A 32 12.32 3.89 -9.13
CA ALA A 32 11.61 3.22 -10.22
C ALA A 32 10.43 2.40 -9.72
N MET A 33 10.58 1.77 -8.55
CA MET A 33 9.49 0.99 -7.95
C MET A 33 9.69 0.88 -6.45
N SER A 34 8.61 0.56 -5.74
CA SER A 34 8.72 0.18 -4.34
C SER A 34 7.97 -1.12 -4.11
N VAL A 35 8.46 -1.91 -3.14
CA VAL A 35 7.85 -3.16 -2.70
C VAL A 35 7.84 -3.16 -1.19
N ALA A 36 6.65 -3.24 -0.60
CA ALA A 36 6.51 -3.21 0.85
C ALA A 36 5.52 -4.26 1.30
N LYS A 37 5.88 -4.99 2.35
CA LYS A 37 4.95 -5.88 3.04
C LYS A 37 4.26 -5.09 4.13
N MET A 38 2.94 -5.21 4.20
CA MET A 38 2.13 -4.46 5.14
C MET A 38 1.28 -5.40 5.97
N GLU A 39 1.16 -5.07 7.26
CA GLU A 39 0.27 -5.75 8.19
C GLU A 39 -0.62 -4.68 8.79
N SER A 40 -1.91 -4.75 8.51
CA SER A 40 -2.88 -3.77 8.99
C SER A 40 -3.87 -4.44 9.91
N PRO A 41 -4.13 -3.84 11.08
CA PRO A 41 -5.03 -4.46 12.06
C PRO A 41 -6.49 -4.36 11.63
N ALA A 42 -7.35 -5.12 12.31
CA ALA A 42 -8.79 -4.99 12.12
C ALA A 42 -9.22 -3.56 12.44
N GLY A 43 -10.12 -3.02 11.63
CA GLY A 43 -10.62 -1.67 11.81
C GLY A 43 -9.71 -0.56 11.28
N TRP A 44 -8.61 -0.92 10.62
CA TRP A 44 -7.71 0.08 10.04
C TRP A 44 -8.29 0.68 8.76
N SER A 45 -8.09 1.97 8.59
CA SER A 45 -8.36 2.65 7.33
C SER A 45 -7.44 3.86 7.22
N GLU A 46 -7.30 4.37 5.99
CA GLU A 46 -6.53 5.57 5.75
C GLU A 46 -7.36 6.55 4.92
N PRO A 47 -6.97 7.83 4.86
CA PRO A 47 -7.66 8.78 3.99
C PRO A 47 -7.55 8.35 2.53
N ALA A 48 -8.52 8.77 1.72
CA ALA A 48 -8.46 8.52 0.28
C ALA A 48 -7.24 9.21 -0.33
N GLN A 49 -6.76 8.66 -1.43
CA GLN A 49 -5.61 9.21 -2.14
C GLN A 49 -5.84 9.11 -3.65
N THR A 50 -5.16 9.98 -4.39
CA THR A 50 -5.18 9.97 -5.85
C THR A 50 -3.73 9.97 -6.32
N PRO A 51 -3.07 8.81 -6.30
CA PRO A 51 -1.62 8.74 -6.51
C PRO A 51 -1.22 8.99 -7.96
N GLU A 52 0.04 9.44 -8.12
CA GLU A 52 0.68 9.56 -9.43
C GLU A 52 1.39 8.28 -9.84
N PHE A 53 1.26 7.21 -9.07
CA PHE A 53 1.87 5.91 -9.37
C PHE A 53 0.81 4.85 -9.54
N ASP A 54 1.15 3.80 -10.29
CA ASP A 54 0.34 2.58 -10.33
C ASP A 54 0.65 1.75 -9.10
N GLU A 55 -0.34 1.06 -8.57
CA GLU A 55 -0.13 0.24 -7.38
C GLU A 55 -0.79 -1.11 -7.55
N VAL A 56 -0.04 -2.18 -7.28
CA VAL A 56 -0.57 -3.53 -7.18
C VAL A 56 -0.57 -3.91 -5.71
N THR A 57 -1.73 -4.30 -5.19
CA THR A 57 -1.86 -4.79 -3.81
C THR A 57 -2.20 -6.27 -3.87
N LEU A 58 -1.28 -7.11 -3.43
CA LEU A 58 -1.46 -8.56 -3.39
C LEU A 58 -1.77 -8.97 -1.95
N VAL A 59 -2.96 -9.51 -1.71
CA VAL A 59 -3.40 -9.91 -0.37
C VAL A 59 -2.91 -11.31 -0.07
N VAL A 60 -2.25 -11.48 1.07
CA VAL A 60 -1.71 -12.77 1.52
C VAL A 60 -2.58 -13.38 2.59
N VAL A 61 -3.06 -12.57 3.55
CA VAL A 61 -3.92 -13.01 4.64
C VAL A 61 -5.03 -11.98 4.81
N GLY A 62 -6.25 -12.43 5.06
CA GLY A 62 -7.38 -11.55 5.30
C GLY A 62 -7.93 -10.94 4.03
N GLU A 63 -8.42 -9.72 4.12
CA GLU A 63 -8.95 -9.02 2.95
C GLU A 63 -8.75 -7.52 3.07
N VAL A 64 -8.53 -6.89 1.91
CA VAL A 64 -8.41 -5.45 1.79
C VAL A 64 -9.62 -4.93 1.03
N HIS A 65 -10.28 -3.92 1.57
CA HIS A 65 -11.38 -3.25 0.91
C HIS A 65 -10.86 -2.00 0.22
N VAL A 66 -11.26 -1.80 -1.03
CA VAL A 66 -10.82 -0.67 -1.85
C VAL A 66 -12.05 0.08 -2.31
N GLU A 67 -12.28 1.26 -1.72
CA GLU A 67 -13.35 2.15 -2.16
C GLU A 67 -12.87 2.97 -3.34
N HIS A 68 -13.68 3.07 -4.37
CA HIS A 68 -13.40 3.86 -5.55
C HIS A 68 -14.71 4.46 -6.07
N ASP A 69 -14.63 5.26 -7.13
CA ASP A 69 -15.83 5.98 -7.61
C ASP A 69 -16.97 5.06 -8.02
N GLY A 70 -16.66 3.85 -8.46
CA GLY A 70 -17.69 2.89 -8.89
C GLY A 70 -18.21 1.98 -7.77
N GLY A 71 -17.71 2.11 -6.54
CA GLY A 71 -18.14 1.27 -5.43
C GLY A 71 -17.00 0.77 -4.59
N THR A 72 -17.12 -0.45 -4.07
CA THR A 72 -16.09 -1.06 -3.22
C THR A 72 -15.72 -2.43 -3.75
N LEU A 73 -14.42 -2.66 -3.91
CA LEU A 73 -13.87 -3.98 -4.22
C LEU A 73 -13.40 -4.63 -2.93
N VAL A 74 -13.68 -5.92 -2.78
CA VAL A 74 -13.14 -6.73 -1.68
C VAL A 74 -12.08 -7.65 -2.26
N VAL A 75 -10.83 -7.45 -1.85
CA VAL A 75 -9.69 -8.23 -2.35
C VAL A 75 -9.33 -9.23 -1.28
N LYS A 76 -9.47 -10.51 -1.58
CA LYS A 76 -9.26 -11.60 -0.61
C LYS A 76 -7.88 -12.21 -0.76
N ALA A 77 -7.48 -12.99 0.23
CA ALA A 77 -6.20 -13.71 0.20
C ALA A 77 -6.05 -14.47 -1.12
N GLY A 78 -4.89 -14.32 -1.76
CA GLY A 78 -4.61 -14.90 -3.06
C GLY A 78 -5.08 -14.08 -4.25
N GLN A 79 -5.67 -12.91 -3.99
CA GLN A 79 -6.11 -12.00 -5.04
C GLN A 79 -5.32 -10.71 -4.99
N ALA A 80 -5.37 -9.95 -6.06
CA ALA A 80 -4.70 -8.65 -6.14
C ALA A 80 -5.63 -7.62 -6.76
N VAL A 81 -5.39 -6.36 -6.44
CA VAL A 81 -6.04 -5.22 -7.09
C VAL A 81 -4.99 -4.36 -7.75
N LEU A 82 -5.28 -3.89 -8.95
CA LEU A 82 -4.43 -2.95 -9.68
C LEU A 82 -5.14 -1.60 -9.70
N THR A 83 -4.50 -0.60 -9.10
CA THR A 83 -4.98 0.77 -9.10
C THR A 83 -4.07 1.59 -10.00
N ARG A 84 -4.64 2.23 -11.01
CA ARG A 84 -3.88 3.04 -11.96
C ARG A 84 -3.66 4.44 -11.39
N ALA A 85 -2.54 5.04 -11.78
CA ALA A 85 -2.27 6.44 -11.44
C ALA A 85 -3.46 7.33 -11.82
N GLY A 86 -3.80 8.26 -10.94
CA GLY A 86 -4.91 9.18 -11.15
C GLY A 86 -6.27 8.69 -10.65
N GLU A 87 -6.38 7.44 -10.22
CA GLU A 87 -7.62 6.94 -9.63
C GLU A 87 -7.68 7.30 -8.15
N ARG A 88 -8.85 7.78 -7.71
CA ARG A 88 -9.07 8.06 -6.31
C ARG A 88 -9.52 6.78 -5.61
N VAL A 89 -8.79 6.35 -4.59
CA VAL A 89 -9.08 5.13 -3.85
C VAL A 89 -8.88 5.32 -2.36
N ARG A 90 -9.57 4.51 -1.57
CA ARG A 90 -9.38 4.46 -0.12
C ARG A 90 -9.30 3.00 0.30
N TYR A 91 -8.20 2.65 0.97
CA TYR A 91 -7.97 1.29 1.44
C TYR A 91 -8.38 1.15 2.89
N SER A 92 -8.96 -0.01 3.23
CA SER A 92 -9.29 -0.34 4.62
C SER A 92 -9.20 -1.84 4.82
N THR A 93 -9.02 -2.24 6.09
CA THR A 93 -8.92 -3.65 6.46
C THR A 93 -9.83 -3.92 7.66
N PRO A 94 -11.16 -4.00 7.43
CA PRO A 94 -12.11 -4.16 8.53
C PRO A 94 -11.82 -5.36 9.43
N MET A 95 -11.29 -6.44 8.86
CA MET A 95 -10.99 -7.67 9.57
C MET A 95 -9.49 -7.89 9.77
N GLY A 96 -8.67 -6.94 9.33
CA GLY A 96 -7.22 -7.11 9.34
C GLY A 96 -6.73 -7.81 8.07
N ALA A 97 -5.49 -7.52 7.67
CA ALA A 97 -4.90 -8.12 6.47
C ALA A 97 -3.39 -8.00 6.47
N ASP A 98 -2.75 -9.00 5.85
CA ASP A 98 -1.33 -8.93 5.45
C ASP A 98 -1.30 -8.89 3.93
N TYR A 99 -0.54 -7.96 3.38
CA TYR A 99 -0.50 -7.77 1.93
C TYR A 99 0.82 -7.14 1.50
N VAL A 100 1.10 -7.25 0.21
CA VAL A 100 2.29 -6.66 -0.42
C VAL A 100 1.81 -5.58 -1.38
N ALA A 101 2.35 -4.37 -1.22
CA ALA A 101 2.05 -3.24 -2.10
C ALA A 101 3.27 -2.96 -2.98
N ILE A 102 3.03 -2.90 -4.29
CA ILE A 102 4.05 -2.62 -5.30
C ILE A 102 3.64 -1.34 -6.02
N CYS A 103 4.49 -0.33 -5.99
CA CYS A 103 4.22 0.95 -6.64
C CYS A 103 5.24 1.23 -7.75
N LEU A 104 4.75 1.77 -8.87
CA LEU A 104 5.53 2.09 -10.07
C LEU A 104 5.10 3.47 -10.58
N PRO A 105 5.93 4.51 -10.45
CA PRO A 105 7.22 4.57 -9.73
C PRO A 105 7.07 4.35 -8.24
N ALA A 106 8.17 4.36 -7.52
CA ALA A 106 8.20 4.08 -6.09
C ALA A 106 7.26 4.97 -5.29
N PHE A 107 6.68 4.43 -4.23
CA PHE A 107 5.84 5.21 -3.32
C PHE A 107 6.61 6.43 -2.78
N ASP A 108 5.91 7.57 -2.81
CA ASP A 108 6.40 8.83 -2.27
C ASP A 108 5.19 9.57 -1.69
N ASN A 109 5.30 10.02 -0.44
CA ASN A 109 4.20 10.75 0.20
C ASN A 109 3.79 11.98 -0.60
N ARG A 110 4.74 12.61 -1.30
CA ARG A 110 4.46 13.81 -2.10
C ARG A 110 3.61 13.51 -3.33
N THR A 111 3.68 12.29 -3.86
CA THR A 111 2.95 11.92 -5.07
C THR A 111 1.74 11.03 -4.78
N ALA A 112 1.55 10.63 -3.54
CA ALA A 112 0.37 9.86 -3.14
C ALA A 112 -0.90 10.71 -3.11
N HIS A 113 -0.76 12.00 -2.89
CA HIS A 113 -1.87 12.95 -2.82
C HIS A 113 -2.97 12.49 -1.89
N ARG A 114 -2.56 12.15 -0.67
CA ARG A 114 -3.48 11.68 0.35
C ARG A 114 -4.31 12.86 0.84
N GLU A 115 -5.63 12.66 0.90
CA GLU A 115 -6.54 13.69 1.38
C GLU A 115 -6.36 13.87 2.88
N GLU A 116 -6.76 15.05 3.41
CA GLU A 116 -6.71 15.26 4.83
C GLU A 116 -7.64 14.27 5.51
N GLY A 117 -7.09 13.54 6.46
CA GLY A 117 -7.88 12.61 7.24
C GLY A 117 -8.72 13.37 8.26
N SER A 118 -9.90 12.83 8.54
CA SER A 118 -10.72 13.30 9.67
C SER A 118 -10.38 12.40 10.85
N GLU A 119 -9.38 12.79 11.56
CA GLU A 119 -8.91 11.98 12.67
C GLU A 119 -9.84 12.00 13.84
#